data_9f14f31751bb55a5a3cf1c578647b777
#
_entry.id   9f14f31751bb55a5a3cf1c578647b777
#
_cell.length_a   1.000
_cell.length_b   1.000
_cell.length_c   1.000
_cell.angle_alpha   90.00
_cell.angle_beta   90.00
_cell.angle_gamma   90.00
#
_symmetry.space_group_name_H-M   'P 1'
#
loop_
_entity.id
_entity.type
_entity.pdbx_description
1 polymer ?
#
loop_
_entity_poly.entity_id
_entity_poly.type
_entity_poly.pdbx_seq_one_letter_code
_entity_poly.pdbx_strand_id
1 'polypeptide(L)'
;MLEIKELSFSYNKHKENIFKNLSVNFAKGFNVILGPNGAGKSTLLKAIFGLLRYQGNIYYDGVNLSKINFNKKIELISYLPQMDLNISPLTVLEMVLLGRLPELHQKISDEDIKAVTEILKALNIEDLITRTFSELSGGEKKMVFLAQTLVRNPKLILLDEPTNSLDLQKQLELCQFLQNFIKLKKVDIIVILHDINLAIRYADHIVILSNDGKLYNSGEAKKVITEKMLREVYGVSGNVILDDENKPIISVKKSIRDK
;
A
#
# COMPACT_ATOMS: atom_id res chain seq x y z
N MET A 1 -13.31 -5.19 -6.17
CA MET A 1 -13.41 -3.71 -6.22
C MET A 1 -13.69 -3.19 -4.81
N LEU A 2 -12.99 -2.15 -4.34
CA LEU A 2 -13.22 -1.55 -3.02
C LEU A 2 -13.93 -0.21 -3.19
N GLU A 3 -15.02 0.00 -2.43
CA GLU A 3 -15.83 1.21 -2.44
C GLU A 3 -15.87 1.83 -1.04
N ILE A 4 -15.61 3.11 -0.95
CA ILE A 4 -15.73 3.91 0.26
C ILE A 4 -16.88 4.91 0.06
N LYS A 5 -17.82 4.94 1.00
CA LYS A 5 -19.01 5.81 0.95
C LYS A 5 -19.08 6.66 2.21
N GLU A 6 -19.00 7.96 2.03
CA GLU A 6 -19.20 9.00 3.06
C GLU A 6 -18.32 8.80 4.30
N LEU A 7 -17.05 8.38 4.10
CA LEU A 7 -16.11 8.16 5.19
C LEU A 7 -15.80 9.48 5.89
N SER A 8 -16.07 9.53 7.21
CA SER A 8 -15.69 10.65 8.06
C SER A 8 -14.91 10.14 9.25
N PHE A 9 -13.77 10.78 9.54
CA PHE A 9 -12.87 10.38 10.61
C PHE A 9 -12.09 11.56 11.21
N SER A 10 -11.94 11.54 12.53
CA SER A 10 -11.03 12.40 13.30
C SER A 10 -10.35 11.60 14.40
N TYR A 11 -9.06 11.85 14.67
CA TYR A 11 -8.33 11.25 15.80
C TYR A 11 -8.83 11.76 17.16
N ASN A 12 -9.31 13.00 17.21
CA ASN A 12 -9.87 13.61 18.42
C ASN A 12 -11.20 14.28 18.09
N LYS A 13 -12.21 14.12 18.96
CA LYS A 13 -13.51 14.76 18.81
C LYS A 13 -13.46 16.31 18.76
N HIS A 14 -12.37 16.91 19.24
CA HIS A 14 -12.16 18.37 19.29
C HIS A 14 -11.18 18.89 18.20
N LYS A 15 -10.66 18.01 17.32
CA LYS A 15 -9.81 18.40 16.18
C LYS A 15 -10.57 18.29 14.88
N GLU A 16 -10.09 19.00 13.87
CA GLU A 16 -10.65 18.91 12.53
C GLU A 16 -10.64 17.46 12.02
N ASN A 17 -11.70 17.12 11.29
CA ASN A 17 -11.80 15.82 10.66
C ASN A 17 -10.71 15.68 9.58
N ILE A 18 -10.00 14.56 9.59
CA ILE A 18 -9.09 14.18 8.50
C ILE A 18 -9.89 13.87 7.23
N PHE A 19 -11.03 13.20 7.39
CA PHE A 19 -11.96 12.96 6.29
C PHE A 19 -13.33 13.51 6.66
N LYS A 20 -13.97 14.22 5.71
CA LYS A 20 -15.35 14.70 5.80
C LYS A 20 -16.11 14.16 4.59
N ASN A 21 -16.92 13.11 4.78
CA ASN A 21 -17.72 12.48 3.74
C ASN A 21 -16.91 12.03 2.50
N LEU A 22 -15.70 11.51 2.73
CA LEU A 22 -14.87 11.00 1.63
C LEU A 22 -15.55 9.81 0.96
N SER A 23 -15.78 9.92 -0.34
CA SER A 23 -16.26 8.81 -1.17
C SER A 23 -15.28 8.58 -2.31
N VAL A 24 -14.81 7.33 -2.46
CA VAL A 24 -13.83 6.95 -3.47
C VAL A 24 -13.93 5.46 -3.79
N ASN A 25 -13.68 5.12 -5.05
CA ASN A 25 -13.64 3.76 -5.54
C ASN A 25 -12.23 3.38 -5.97
N PHE A 26 -11.82 2.14 -5.64
CA PHE A 26 -10.60 1.52 -6.11
C PHE A 26 -10.93 0.42 -7.11
N ALA A 27 -10.21 0.36 -8.20
CA ALA A 27 -10.38 -0.65 -9.23
C ALA A 27 -9.84 -2.02 -8.78
N LYS A 28 -10.06 -3.06 -9.60
CA LYS A 28 -9.30 -4.30 -9.48
C LYS A 28 -7.86 -4.08 -9.92
N GLY A 29 -6.91 -4.82 -9.31
CA GLY A 29 -5.50 -4.77 -9.68
C GLY A 29 -4.66 -3.84 -8.81
N PHE A 30 -3.74 -3.10 -9.44
CA PHE A 30 -2.75 -2.25 -8.77
C PHE A 30 -3.27 -0.83 -8.59
N ASN A 31 -3.68 -0.48 -7.39
CA ASN A 31 -4.15 0.88 -7.06
C ASN A 31 -3.09 1.64 -6.28
N VAL A 32 -2.87 2.91 -6.63
CA VAL A 32 -1.94 3.78 -5.92
C VAL A 32 -2.69 4.96 -5.31
N ILE A 33 -2.40 5.25 -4.04
CA ILE A 33 -2.82 6.48 -3.37
C ILE A 33 -1.68 7.48 -3.42
N LEU A 34 -1.93 8.63 -4.03
CA LEU A 34 -1.06 9.79 -4.09
C LEU A 34 -1.61 10.95 -3.25
N GLY A 35 -0.76 11.87 -2.88
CA GLY A 35 -1.11 13.10 -2.17
C GLY A 35 0.02 13.56 -1.27
N PRO A 36 0.00 14.80 -0.79
CA PRO A 36 1.03 15.35 0.06
C PRO A 36 1.07 14.68 1.44
N ASN A 37 2.14 14.96 2.21
CA ASN A 37 2.21 14.52 3.59
C ASN A 37 1.09 15.17 4.41
N GLY A 38 0.47 14.39 5.30
CA GLY A 38 -0.68 14.86 6.09
C GLY A 38 -2.04 14.74 5.40
N ALA A 39 -2.13 14.37 4.11
CA ALA A 39 -3.40 14.19 3.38
C ALA A 39 -4.28 13.02 3.88
N GLY A 40 -3.82 12.27 4.88
CA GLY A 40 -4.60 11.16 5.46
C GLY A 40 -4.39 9.80 4.78
N LYS A 41 -3.42 9.65 3.88
CA LYS A 41 -3.21 8.39 3.12
C LYS A 41 -3.10 7.15 4.02
N SER A 42 -2.18 7.15 4.99
CA SER A 42 -2.03 6.06 5.98
C SER A 42 -3.26 5.89 6.87
N THR A 43 -3.95 6.98 7.19
CA THR A 43 -5.22 6.95 7.93
C THR A 43 -6.30 6.23 7.13
N LEU A 44 -6.34 6.44 5.80
CA LEU A 44 -7.27 5.73 4.92
C LEU A 44 -7.00 4.23 4.89
N LEU A 45 -5.74 3.80 4.75
CA LEU A 45 -5.38 2.37 4.81
C LEU A 45 -5.74 1.76 6.18
N LYS A 46 -5.47 2.45 7.29
CA LYS A 46 -5.86 2.01 8.64
C LYS A 46 -7.38 1.88 8.80
N ALA A 47 -8.15 2.79 8.21
CA ALA A 47 -9.61 2.70 8.22
C ALA A 47 -10.12 1.50 7.41
N ILE A 48 -9.58 1.26 6.20
CA ILE A 48 -9.92 0.10 5.36
C ILE A 48 -9.61 -1.20 6.10
N PHE A 49 -8.43 -1.31 6.71
CA PHE A 49 -8.04 -2.51 7.48
C PHE A 49 -8.87 -2.69 8.75
N GLY A 50 -9.45 -1.61 9.30
CA GLY A 50 -10.31 -1.64 10.49
C GLY A 50 -9.61 -1.37 11.80
N LEU A 51 -8.44 -0.72 11.79
CA LEU A 51 -7.74 -0.24 12.98
C LEU A 51 -8.37 1.03 13.55
N LEU A 52 -9.20 1.73 12.78
CA LEU A 52 -9.83 2.98 13.16
C LEU A 52 -11.36 2.85 13.14
N ARG A 53 -12.03 3.47 14.12
CA ARG A 53 -13.49 3.62 14.11
C ARG A 53 -13.85 4.87 13.32
N TYR A 54 -14.69 4.73 12.31
CA TYR A 54 -15.10 5.81 11.40
C TYR A 54 -16.62 5.82 11.22
N GLN A 55 -17.14 6.91 10.68
CA GLN A 55 -18.50 7.01 10.15
C GLN A 55 -18.47 6.74 8.63
N GLY A 56 -19.57 6.25 8.07
CA GLY A 56 -19.66 5.84 6.68
C GLY A 56 -19.50 4.33 6.49
N ASN A 57 -19.31 3.90 5.25
CA ASN A 57 -19.23 2.48 4.91
C ASN A 57 -18.05 2.20 3.97
N ILE A 58 -17.40 1.06 4.16
CA ILE A 58 -16.38 0.54 3.26
C ILE A 58 -16.82 -0.86 2.81
N TYR A 59 -16.83 -1.08 1.50
CA TYR A 59 -17.22 -2.35 0.89
C TYR A 59 -16.03 -2.90 0.09
N TYR A 60 -15.81 -4.21 0.19
CA TYR A 60 -14.90 -4.93 -0.69
C TYR A 60 -15.66 -6.09 -1.34
N ASP A 61 -15.72 -6.08 -2.68
CA ASP A 61 -16.52 -7.02 -3.49
C ASP A 61 -17.96 -7.21 -2.95
N GLY A 62 -18.61 -6.08 -2.59
CA GLY A 62 -19.96 -6.05 -2.07
C GLY A 62 -20.10 -6.37 -0.58
N VAL A 63 -19.05 -6.83 0.08
CA VAL A 63 -19.03 -7.14 1.52
C VAL A 63 -18.73 -5.87 2.32
N ASN A 64 -19.62 -5.47 3.22
CA ASN A 64 -19.37 -4.34 4.12
C ASN A 64 -18.33 -4.72 5.19
N LEU A 65 -17.13 -4.13 5.11
CA LEU A 65 -16.01 -4.42 6.00
C LEU A 65 -16.25 -4.00 7.45
N SER A 66 -17.18 -3.07 7.73
CA SER A 66 -17.51 -2.67 9.09
C SER A 66 -18.43 -3.68 9.80
N LYS A 67 -19.10 -4.57 9.05
CA LYS A 67 -20.05 -5.56 9.57
C LYS A 67 -19.44 -6.95 9.76
N ILE A 68 -18.26 -7.21 9.23
CA ILE A 68 -17.55 -8.48 9.45
C ILE A 68 -16.66 -8.38 10.69
N ASN A 69 -16.50 -9.52 11.41
CA ASN A 69 -15.61 -9.57 12.56
C ASN A 69 -14.13 -9.42 12.13
N PHE A 70 -13.26 -9.07 13.08
CA PHE A 70 -11.85 -8.81 12.80
C PHE A 70 -11.13 -10.03 12.24
N ASN A 71 -11.44 -11.25 12.71
CA ASN A 71 -10.82 -12.49 12.21
C ASN A 71 -11.10 -12.69 10.71
N LYS A 72 -12.36 -12.56 10.28
CA LYS A 72 -12.70 -12.61 8.85
C LYS A 72 -12.03 -11.50 8.04
N LYS A 73 -11.83 -10.33 8.65
CA LYS A 73 -11.16 -9.22 7.99
C LYS A 73 -9.67 -9.52 7.77
N ILE A 74 -8.96 -10.05 8.76
CA ILE A 74 -7.56 -10.42 8.62
C ILE A 74 -7.33 -11.60 7.66
N GLU A 75 -8.31 -12.49 7.48
CA GLU A 75 -8.27 -13.51 6.42
C GLU A 75 -8.37 -12.90 5.02
N LEU A 76 -9.17 -11.84 4.88
CA LEU A 76 -9.45 -11.19 3.61
C LEU A 76 -8.38 -10.18 3.21
N ILE A 77 -7.85 -9.42 4.19
CA ILE A 77 -7.00 -8.25 3.98
C ILE A 77 -5.68 -8.44 4.72
N SER A 78 -4.56 -8.22 4.05
CA SER A 78 -3.26 -8.01 4.68
C SER A 78 -2.89 -6.54 4.65
N TYR A 79 -2.17 -6.09 5.69
CA TYR A 79 -1.74 -4.71 5.82
C TYR A 79 -0.27 -4.64 6.25
N LEU A 80 0.54 -3.97 5.45
CA LEU A 80 1.89 -3.57 5.80
C LEU A 80 1.86 -2.09 6.21
N PRO A 81 1.95 -1.77 7.51
CA PRO A 81 2.01 -0.38 7.96
C PRO A 81 3.36 0.26 7.65
N GLN A 82 3.41 1.58 7.70
CA GLN A 82 4.68 2.28 7.82
C GLN A 82 5.31 1.89 9.16
N MET A 83 6.52 1.30 9.12
CA MET A 83 7.10 0.64 10.30
C MET A 83 8.36 1.35 10.78
N ASP A 84 8.48 1.48 12.11
CA ASP A 84 9.78 1.56 12.77
C ASP A 84 10.37 0.14 12.84
N LEU A 85 11.61 -0.03 12.38
CA LEU A 85 12.27 -1.33 12.25
C LEU A 85 12.68 -1.84 13.63
N ASN A 86 11.78 -2.53 14.32
CA ASN A 86 12.03 -3.12 15.63
C ASN A 86 13.07 -4.26 15.56
N ILE A 87 13.79 -4.43 16.67
CA ILE A 87 14.70 -5.55 16.86
C ILE A 87 13.87 -6.79 17.23
N SER A 88 14.14 -7.92 16.56
CA SER A 88 13.53 -9.21 16.87
C SER A 88 14.61 -10.29 16.88
N PRO A 89 14.61 -11.20 17.87
CA PRO A 89 15.53 -12.34 17.89
C PRO A 89 15.12 -13.49 16.95
N LEU A 90 13.96 -13.37 16.30
CA LEU A 90 13.45 -14.41 15.40
C LEU A 90 14.27 -14.44 14.11
N THR A 91 14.38 -15.62 13.52
CA THR A 91 14.91 -15.80 12.16
C THR A 91 13.94 -15.23 11.12
N VAL A 92 14.42 -15.02 9.90
CA VAL A 92 13.57 -14.58 8.78
C VAL A 92 12.44 -15.59 8.53
N LEU A 93 12.73 -16.89 8.58
CA LEU A 93 11.72 -17.95 8.48
C LEU A 93 10.59 -17.75 9.50
N GLU A 94 10.95 -17.59 10.76
CA GLU A 94 9.99 -17.40 11.85
C GLU A 94 9.20 -16.10 11.70
N MET A 95 9.86 -15.00 11.32
CA MET A 95 9.20 -13.72 11.06
C MET A 95 8.14 -13.83 9.97
N VAL A 96 8.42 -14.51 8.87
CA VAL A 96 7.47 -14.69 7.78
C VAL A 96 6.34 -15.64 8.15
N LEU A 97 6.65 -16.71 8.92
CA LEU A 97 5.64 -17.63 9.46
C LEU A 97 4.60 -16.93 10.35
N LEU A 98 4.96 -15.85 11.07
CA LEU A 98 3.98 -15.04 11.80
C LEU A 98 2.86 -14.50 10.90
N GLY A 99 3.14 -14.26 9.61
CA GLY A 99 2.13 -13.85 8.64
C GLY A 99 1.04 -14.91 8.42
N ARG A 100 1.33 -16.18 8.67
CA ARG A 100 0.40 -17.30 8.55
C ARG A 100 -0.37 -17.63 9.84
N LEU A 101 -0.11 -16.93 10.96
CA LEU A 101 -0.78 -17.21 12.24
C LEU A 101 -2.29 -17.49 12.16
N PRO A 102 -3.08 -16.78 11.33
CA PRO A 102 -4.51 -17.07 11.20
C PRO A 102 -4.82 -18.44 10.57
N GLU A 103 -3.86 -19.05 9.88
CA GLU A 103 -3.97 -20.33 9.16
C GLU A 103 -3.21 -21.46 9.86
N LEU A 104 -2.28 -21.13 10.80
CA LEU A 104 -1.47 -22.12 11.50
C LEU A 104 -2.35 -22.97 12.44
N HIS A 105 -2.14 -24.27 12.35
CA HIS A 105 -2.66 -25.23 13.31
C HIS A 105 -1.71 -25.40 14.51
N GLN A 106 -1.92 -26.43 15.34
CA GLN A 106 -1.10 -26.68 16.53
C GLN A 106 0.39 -26.95 16.26
N LYS A 107 0.75 -27.28 15.00
CA LYS A 107 2.12 -27.52 14.54
C LYS A 107 2.32 -26.87 13.19
N ILE A 108 3.52 -26.34 12.97
CA ILE A 108 3.96 -25.84 11.65
C ILE A 108 4.08 -27.06 10.72
N SER A 109 3.42 -26.98 9.58
CA SER A 109 3.41 -28.03 8.54
C SER A 109 4.50 -27.79 7.49
N ASP A 110 4.83 -28.83 6.72
CA ASP A 110 5.71 -28.70 5.55
C ASP A 110 5.15 -27.71 4.50
N GLU A 111 3.82 -27.61 4.42
CA GLU A 111 3.15 -26.63 3.54
C GLU A 111 3.39 -25.18 3.98
N ASP A 112 3.45 -24.94 5.31
CA ASP A 112 3.77 -23.61 5.84
C ASP A 112 5.20 -23.20 5.50
N ILE A 113 6.15 -24.13 5.70
CA ILE A 113 7.57 -23.92 5.34
C ILE A 113 7.71 -23.68 3.84
N LYS A 114 7.03 -24.47 3.02
CA LYS A 114 7.03 -24.32 1.57
C LYS A 114 6.49 -22.95 1.14
N ALA A 115 5.36 -22.50 1.70
CA ALA A 115 4.79 -21.20 1.39
C ALA A 115 5.75 -20.05 1.73
N VAL A 116 6.44 -20.14 2.89
CA VAL A 116 7.48 -19.17 3.28
C VAL A 116 8.65 -19.18 2.30
N THR A 117 9.16 -20.36 1.96
CA THR A 117 10.29 -20.48 1.03
C THR A 117 9.94 -19.94 -0.35
N GLU A 118 8.74 -20.23 -0.86
CA GLU A 118 8.26 -19.73 -2.14
C GLU A 118 8.16 -18.20 -2.19
N ILE A 119 7.64 -17.56 -1.14
CA ILE A 119 7.52 -16.09 -1.11
C ILE A 119 8.89 -15.42 -0.95
N LEU A 120 9.80 -15.97 -0.13
CA LEU A 120 11.17 -15.47 0.01
C LEU A 120 11.94 -15.56 -1.32
N LYS A 121 11.81 -16.68 -2.03
CA LYS A 121 12.38 -16.86 -3.37
C LYS A 121 11.81 -15.88 -4.38
N ALA A 122 10.50 -15.68 -4.37
CA ALA A 122 9.84 -14.74 -5.27
C ALA A 122 10.27 -13.27 -5.03
N LEU A 123 10.72 -12.96 -3.83
CA LEU A 123 11.26 -11.65 -3.44
C LEU A 123 12.80 -11.56 -3.54
N ASN A 124 13.48 -12.61 -4.02
CA ASN A 124 14.93 -12.71 -4.12
C ASN A 124 15.68 -12.46 -2.79
N ILE A 125 15.14 -13.04 -1.70
CA ILE A 125 15.71 -12.95 -0.34
C ILE A 125 15.76 -14.32 0.35
N GLU A 126 15.76 -15.42 -0.37
CA GLU A 126 15.82 -16.79 0.17
C GLU A 126 17.12 -17.09 0.91
N ASP A 127 18.21 -16.43 0.56
CA ASP A 127 19.51 -16.52 1.24
C ASP A 127 19.48 -15.99 2.67
N LEU A 128 18.47 -15.21 3.02
CA LEU A 128 18.29 -14.65 4.35
C LEU A 128 17.51 -15.56 5.31
N ILE A 129 16.95 -16.67 4.84
CA ILE A 129 15.95 -17.49 5.56
C ILE A 129 16.38 -17.90 6.98
N THR A 130 17.66 -18.19 7.19
CA THR A 130 18.23 -18.62 8.49
C THR A 130 18.83 -17.48 9.30
N ARG A 131 18.94 -16.27 8.72
CA ARG A 131 19.49 -15.11 9.43
C ARG A 131 18.55 -14.62 10.50
N THR A 132 19.09 -14.08 11.58
CA THR A 132 18.32 -13.38 12.61
C THR A 132 17.82 -12.03 12.05
N PHE A 133 16.55 -11.72 12.26
CA PHE A 133 15.95 -10.48 11.77
C PHE A 133 16.68 -9.20 12.23
N SER A 134 17.24 -9.22 13.46
CA SER A 134 18.01 -8.08 14.01
C SER A 134 19.27 -7.77 13.21
N GLU A 135 19.89 -8.76 12.53
CA GLU A 135 21.13 -8.63 11.76
C GLU A 135 20.92 -8.02 10.36
N LEU A 136 19.68 -7.92 9.93
CA LEU A 136 19.34 -7.45 8.58
C LEU A 136 19.47 -5.93 8.46
N SER A 137 19.83 -5.48 7.28
CA SER A 137 19.73 -4.06 6.87
C SER A 137 18.27 -3.58 6.86
N GLY A 138 18.05 -2.26 6.89
CA GLY A 138 16.70 -1.69 6.84
C GLY A 138 15.90 -2.11 5.61
N GLY A 139 16.55 -2.21 4.44
CA GLY A 139 15.91 -2.67 3.21
C GLY A 139 15.51 -4.15 3.27
N GLU A 140 16.40 -5.02 3.77
CA GLU A 140 16.13 -6.46 3.95
C GLU A 140 14.98 -6.69 4.93
N LYS A 141 14.95 -5.97 6.07
CA LYS A 141 13.85 -6.02 7.03
C LYS A 141 12.51 -5.69 6.39
N LYS A 142 12.47 -4.67 5.53
CA LYS A 142 11.26 -4.31 4.76
C LYS A 142 10.80 -5.44 3.85
N MET A 143 11.73 -6.08 3.14
CA MET A 143 11.40 -7.19 2.26
C MET A 143 10.86 -8.39 3.05
N VAL A 144 11.40 -8.66 4.26
CA VAL A 144 10.87 -9.69 5.17
C VAL A 144 9.45 -9.37 5.64
N PHE A 145 9.16 -8.13 6.04
CA PHE A 145 7.80 -7.74 6.40
C PHE A 145 6.83 -7.79 5.22
N LEU A 146 7.30 -7.47 4.02
CA LEU A 146 6.51 -7.66 2.81
C LEU A 146 6.21 -9.15 2.58
N ALA A 147 7.21 -10.02 2.69
CA ALA A 147 7.02 -11.48 2.63
C ALA A 147 5.97 -11.95 3.64
N GLN A 148 6.08 -11.50 4.90
CA GLN A 148 5.12 -11.78 5.97
C GLN A 148 3.70 -11.34 5.60
N THR A 149 3.56 -10.18 4.94
CA THR A 149 2.26 -9.63 4.51
C THR A 149 1.63 -10.45 3.39
N LEU A 150 2.45 -11.04 2.51
CA LEU A 150 2.02 -11.72 1.29
C LEU A 150 1.85 -13.24 1.44
N VAL A 151 2.50 -13.87 2.43
CA VAL A 151 2.65 -15.34 2.53
C VAL A 151 1.33 -16.11 2.63
N ARG A 152 0.26 -15.51 3.12
CA ARG A 152 -1.07 -16.13 3.27
C ARG A 152 -2.04 -15.90 2.10
N ASN A 153 -1.60 -15.30 1.01
CA ASN A 153 -2.42 -15.03 -0.19
C ASN A 153 -3.76 -14.30 0.11
N PRO A 154 -3.74 -13.11 0.74
CA PRO A 154 -4.96 -12.34 0.99
C PRO A 154 -5.63 -11.92 -0.32
N LYS A 155 -6.91 -11.54 -0.30
CA LYS A 155 -7.60 -11.01 -1.49
C LYS A 155 -7.32 -9.53 -1.73
N LEU A 156 -7.07 -8.78 -0.66
CA LEU A 156 -6.70 -7.37 -0.70
C LEU A 156 -5.43 -7.14 0.12
N ILE A 157 -4.47 -6.46 -0.47
CA ILE A 157 -3.20 -6.11 0.16
C ILE A 157 -3.12 -4.59 0.27
N LEU A 158 -2.87 -4.10 1.46
CA LEU A 158 -2.68 -2.69 1.76
C LEU A 158 -1.20 -2.47 2.12
N LEU A 159 -0.52 -1.57 1.39
CA LEU A 159 0.91 -1.29 1.60
C LEU A 159 1.11 0.20 1.85
N ASP A 160 1.64 0.52 3.03
CA ASP A 160 1.92 1.90 3.44
C ASP A 160 3.40 2.23 3.20
N GLU A 161 3.69 2.88 2.07
CA GLU A 161 5.02 3.34 1.66
C GLU A 161 6.09 2.22 1.59
N PRO A 162 5.83 1.09 0.90
CA PRO A 162 6.75 -0.05 0.89
C PRO A 162 8.08 0.25 0.20
N THR A 163 8.13 1.27 -0.68
CA THR A 163 9.32 1.66 -1.44
C THR A 163 10.25 2.61 -0.69
N ASN A 164 9.84 3.18 0.43
CA ASN A 164 10.67 4.10 1.20
C ASN A 164 11.94 3.40 1.70
N SER A 165 13.09 4.10 1.65
CA SER A 165 14.41 3.58 2.04
C SER A 165 14.95 2.43 1.15
N LEU A 166 14.31 2.14 0.02
CA LEU A 166 14.87 1.28 -1.02
C LEU A 166 15.60 2.14 -2.07
N ASP A 167 16.68 1.63 -2.61
CA ASP A 167 17.31 2.23 -3.80
C ASP A 167 16.42 2.08 -5.04
N LEU A 168 16.74 2.82 -6.08
CA LEU A 168 15.93 2.88 -7.30
C LEU A 168 15.71 1.50 -7.93
N GLN A 169 16.75 0.65 -7.97
CA GLN A 169 16.63 -0.70 -8.54
C GLN A 169 15.61 -1.52 -7.75
N LYS A 170 15.74 -1.56 -6.43
CA LYS A 170 14.84 -2.32 -5.55
C LYS A 170 13.40 -1.79 -5.57
N GLN A 171 13.20 -0.47 -5.74
CA GLN A 171 11.86 0.09 -5.92
C GLN A 171 11.19 -0.43 -7.19
N LEU A 172 11.92 -0.48 -8.31
CA LEU A 172 11.42 -1.01 -9.59
C LEU A 172 11.13 -2.51 -9.50
N GLU A 173 12.07 -3.28 -8.93
CA GLU A 173 11.92 -4.73 -8.72
C GLU A 173 10.67 -5.04 -7.88
N LEU A 174 10.47 -4.29 -6.79
CA LEU A 174 9.29 -4.43 -5.93
C LEU A 174 7.99 -4.15 -6.69
N CYS A 175 7.91 -3.05 -7.44
CA CYS A 175 6.71 -2.72 -8.20
C CYS A 175 6.43 -3.76 -9.30
N GLN A 176 7.45 -4.25 -9.99
CA GLN A 176 7.33 -5.34 -10.99
C GLN A 176 6.86 -6.65 -10.33
N PHE A 177 7.44 -7.00 -9.19
CA PHE A 177 7.02 -8.16 -8.42
C PHE A 177 5.54 -8.05 -8.05
N LEU A 178 5.08 -6.91 -7.50
CA LEU A 178 3.69 -6.71 -7.10
C LEU A 178 2.73 -6.81 -8.28
N GLN A 179 3.08 -6.28 -9.47
CA GLN A 179 2.27 -6.45 -10.68
C GLN A 179 2.14 -7.92 -11.10
N ASN A 180 3.24 -8.66 -11.05
CA ASN A 180 3.23 -10.10 -11.37
C ASN A 180 2.42 -10.89 -10.33
N PHE A 181 2.57 -10.55 -9.06
CA PHE A 181 1.84 -11.17 -7.95
C PHE A 181 0.32 -11.01 -8.10
N ILE A 182 -0.15 -9.81 -8.47
CA ILE A 182 -1.57 -9.54 -8.77
C ILE A 182 -2.09 -10.49 -9.84
N LYS A 183 -1.35 -10.63 -10.95
CA LYS A 183 -1.76 -11.47 -12.08
C LYS A 183 -1.81 -12.95 -11.71
N LEU A 184 -0.81 -13.43 -10.96
CA LEU A 184 -0.69 -14.84 -10.56
C LEU A 184 -1.70 -15.23 -9.49
N LYS A 185 -1.88 -14.38 -8.47
CA LYS A 185 -2.71 -14.69 -7.30
C LYS A 185 -4.13 -14.13 -7.39
N LYS A 186 -4.43 -13.30 -8.40
CA LYS A 186 -5.73 -12.63 -8.60
C LYS A 186 -6.16 -11.83 -7.37
N VAL A 187 -5.23 -11.08 -6.79
CA VAL A 187 -5.42 -10.22 -5.63
C VAL A 187 -5.52 -8.76 -6.05
N ASP A 188 -6.08 -7.91 -5.21
CA ASP A 188 -6.05 -6.46 -5.39
C ASP A 188 -5.00 -5.86 -4.45
N ILE A 189 -4.30 -4.82 -4.91
CA ILE A 189 -3.33 -4.07 -4.10
C ILE A 189 -3.74 -2.61 -4.05
N ILE A 190 -3.68 -2.03 -2.85
CA ILE A 190 -3.73 -0.58 -2.63
C ILE A 190 -2.43 -0.19 -1.95
N VAL A 191 -1.63 0.62 -2.61
CA VAL A 191 -0.31 1.04 -2.12
C VAL A 191 -0.21 2.56 -2.06
N ILE A 192 0.43 3.07 -1.01
CA ILE A 192 0.84 4.49 -0.94
C ILE A 192 2.25 4.58 -1.52
N LEU A 193 2.42 5.43 -2.53
CA LEU A 193 3.71 5.77 -3.10
C LEU A 193 3.95 7.28 -3.00
N HIS A 194 5.23 7.67 -2.85
CA HIS A 194 5.64 9.08 -2.93
C HIS A 194 6.13 9.47 -4.31
N ASP A 195 6.76 8.54 -5.02
CA ASP A 195 7.21 8.77 -6.38
C ASP A 195 6.04 8.67 -7.36
N ILE A 196 5.70 9.82 -7.94
CA ILE A 196 4.58 9.93 -8.88
C ILE A 196 4.91 9.21 -10.19
N ASN A 197 6.17 9.18 -10.64
CA ASN A 197 6.55 8.47 -11.86
C ASN A 197 6.46 6.94 -11.67
N LEU A 198 6.79 6.41 -10.48
CA LEU A 198 6.53 5.02 -10.16
C LEU A 198 5.02 4.71 -10.17
N ALA A 199 4.20 5.59 -9.58
CA ALA A 199 2.75 5.44 -9.60
C ALA A 199 2.20 5.41 -11.05
N ILE A 200 2.65 6.33 -11.90
CA ILE A 200 2.26 6.38 -13.32
C ILE A 200 2.63 5.08 -14.05
N ARG A 201 3.82 4.56 -13.78
CA ARG A 201 4.36 3.40 -14.50
C ARG A 201 3.62 2.10 -14.17
N TYR A 202 3.24 1.93 -12.90
CA TYR A 202 2.78 0.63 -12.38
C TYR A 202 1.30 0.57 -12.03
N ALA A 203 0.64 1.71 -11.76
CA ALA A 203 -0.76 1.70 -11.34
C ALA A 203 -1.73 1.44 -12.49
N ASP A 204 -2.70 0.57 -12.24
CA ASP A 204 -3.91 0.45 -13.07
C ASP A 204 -4.87 1.61 -12.75
N HIS A 205 -4.88 2.06 -11.49
CA HIS A 205 -5.75 3.12 -11.01
C HIS A 205 -5.07 3.97 -9.93
N ILE A 206 -5.17 5.28 -10.03
CA ILE A 206 -4.59 6.25 -9.09
C ILE A 206 -5.72 7.00 -8.39
N VAL A 207 -5.59 7.12 -7.07
CA VAL A 207 -6.43 7.97 -6.21
C VAL A 207 -5.56 9.10 -5.67
N ILE A 208 -5.97 10.34 -5.86
CA ILE A 208 -5.23 11.52 -5.41
C ILE A 208 -6.01 12.20 -4.30
N LEU A 209 -5.40 12.32 -3.12
CA LEU A 209 -5.93 13.05 -1.98
C LEU A 209 -5.30 14.45 -1.92
N SER A 210 -6.11 15.46 -1.62
CA SER A 210 -5.66 16.82 -1.33
C SER A 210 -5.26 16.98 0.14
N ASN A 211 -4.61 18.09 0.48
CA ASN A 211 -4.12 18.39 1.85
C ASN A 211 -5.22 18.36 2.92
N ASP A 212 -6.47 18.66 2.55
CA ASP A 212 -7.62 18.68 3.44
C ASP A 212 -8.38 17.34 3.53
N GLY A 213 -7.74 16.26 3.09
CA GLY A 213 -8.30 14.89 3.17
C GLY A 213 -9.46 14.63 2.21
N LYS A 214 -9.64 15.47 1.18
CA LYS A 214 -10.65 15.24 0.15
C LYS A 214 -10.08 14.47 -1.04
N LEU A 215 -10.96 13.79 -1.75
CA LEU A 215 -10.65 13.26 -3.07
C LEU A 215 -10.44 14.42 -4.04
N TYR A 216 -9.21 14.56 -4.56
CA TYR A 216 -8.94 15.51 -5.64
C TYR A 216 -9.38 14.94 -6.99
N ASN A 217 -8.93 13.74 -7.31
CA ASN A 217 -9.29 13.03 -8.53
C ASN A 217 -8.97 11.53 -8.39
N SER A 218 -9.58 10.68 -9.24
CA SER A 218 -9.23 9.27 -9.33
C SER A 218 -9.44 8.72 -10.73
N GLY A 219 -8.61 7.77 -11.16
CA GLY A 219 -8.67 7.15 -12.48
C GLY A 219 -7.33 6.69 -13.00
N GLU A 220 -7.26 6.45 -14.30
CA GLU A 220 -6.02 6.11 -15.01
C GLU A 220 -5.00 7.26 -14.95
N ALA A 221 -3.70 6.95 -14.92
CA ALA A 221 -2.63 7.94 -14.84
C ALA A 221 -2.78 9.09 -15.86
N LYS A 222 -3.08 8.77 -17.13
CA LYS A 222 -3.26 9.78 -18.21
C LYS A 222 -4.35 10.79 -17.92
N LYS A 223 -5.39 10.43 -17.16
CA LYS A 223 -6.54 11.28 -16.86
C LYS A 223 -6.35 12.13 -15.63
N VAL A 224 -5.59 11.63 -14.65
CA VAL A 224 -5.51 12.26 -13.33
C VAL A 224 -4.20 13.01 -13.08
N ILE A 225 -3.12 12.64 -13.80
CA ILE A 225 -1.81 13.29 -13.68
C ILE A 225 -1.75 14.46 -14.66
N THR A 226 -1.80 15.67 -14.14
CA THR A 226 -1.81 16.90 -14.92
C THR A 226 -0.92 17.98 -14.30
N GLU A 227 -0.50 18.96 -15.07
CA GLU A 227 0.23 20.12 -14.53
C GLU A 227 -0.61 20.90 -13.50
N LYS A 228 -1.94 20.94 -13.69
CA LYS A 228 -2.88 21.52 -12.74
C LYS A 228 -2.81 20.79 -11.39
N MET A 229 -2.85 19.46 -11.42
CA MET A 229 -2.73 18.61 -10.23
C MET A 229 -1.40 18.88 -9.48
N LEU A 230 -0.27 19.00 -10.21
CA LEU A 230 1.03 19.31 -9.60
C LEU A 230 0.99 20.64 -8.83
N ARG A 231 0.34 21.66 -9.39
CA ARG A 231 0.19 22.97 -8.75
C ARG A 231 -0.73 22.92 -7.54
N GLU A 232 -1.94 22.38 -7.71
CA GLU A 232 -3.00 22.45 -6.68
C GLU A 232 -2.76 21.48 -5.52
N VAL A 233 -2.25 20.28 -5.79
CA VAL A 233 -2.05 19.23 -4.76
C VAL A 233 -0.66 19.31 -4.14
N TYR A 234 0.40 19.45 -4.97
CA TYR A 234 1.78 19.42 -4.49
C TYR A 234 2.42 20.79 -4.32
N GLY A 235 1.83 21.85 -4.89
CA GLY A 235 2.41 23.21 -4.84
C GLY A 235 3.71 23.32 -5.63
N VAL A 236 3.82 22.60 -6.74
CA VAL A 236 5.00 22.64 -7.63
C VAL A 236 4.58 22.94 -9.06
N SER A 237 5.46 23.59 -9.82
CA SER A 237 5.35 23.69 -11.26
C SER A 237 6.17 22.61 -11.93
N GLY A 238 5.68 22.05 -12.99
CA GLY A 238 6.35 21.03 -13.79
C GLY A 238 5.61 20.82 -15.10
N ASN A 239 6.24 20.05 -15.99
CA ASN A 239 5.62 19.62 -17.24
C ASN A 239 5.20 18.14 -17.09
N VAL A 240 4.11 17.80 -17.75
CA VAL A 240 3.68 16.41 -17.96
C VAL A 240 3.90 16.12 -19.45
N ILE A 241 4.85 15.28 -19.75
CA ILE A 241 5.22 14.81 -21.10
C ILE A 241 4.83 13.34 -21.25
N LEU A 242 4.72 12.85 -22.46
CA LEU A 242 4.47 11.43 -22.72
C LEU A 242 5.79 10.74 -23.10
N ASP A 243 6.01 9.53 -22.57
CA ASP A 243 7.12 8.66 -22.97
C ASP A 243 6.81 7.89 -24.26
N ASP A 244 7.75 7.05 -24.70
CA ASP A 244 7.64 6.22 -25.91
C ASP A 244 6.49 5.17 -25.82
N GLU A 245 6.08 4.82 -24.59
CA GLU A 245 4.91 3.95 -24.31
C GLU A 245 3.61 4.76 -24.21
N ASN A 246 3.68 6.09 -24.49
CA ASN A 246 2.54 7.01 -24.35
C ASN A 246 2.01 7.09 -22.90
N LYS A 247 2.89 6.92 -21.90
CA LYS A 247 2.61 7.16 -20.48
C LYS A 247 3.08 8.54 -20.05
N PRO A 248 2.37 9.21 -19.12
CA PRO A 248 2.84 10.49 -18.61
C PRO A 248 4.15 10.32 -17.82
N ILE A 249 5.06 11.29 -17.99
CA ILE A 249 6.24 11.47 -17.15
C ILE A 249 6.18 12.90 -16.58
N ILE A 250 6.48 13.03 -15.31
CA ILE A 250 6.55 14.34 -14.66
C ILE A 250 7.98 14.83 -14.60
N SER A 251 8.19 16.05 -15.12
CA SER A 251 9.41 16.82 -14.95
C SER A 251 9.12 18.02 -14.06
N VAL A 252 9.48 17.94 -12.77
CA VAL A 252 9.28 19.02 -11.80
C VAL A 252 10.31 20.13 -12.03
N LYS A 253 9.89 21.41 -11.99
CA LYS A 253 10.76 22.57 -12.20
C LYS A 253 11.06 23.34 -10.92
N LYS A 254 10.03 23.73 -10.16
CA LYS A 254 10.22 24.53 -8.95
C LYS A 254 8.99 24.46 -8.03
N SER A 255 9.21 24.74 -6.73
CA SER A 255 8.12 25.00 -5.80
C SER A 255 7.42 26.33 -6.14
N ILE A 256 6.09 26.38 -6.00
CA ILE A 256 5.27 27.59 -6.22
C ILE A 256 4.48 27.97 -4.98
N ARG A 257 4.65 27.24 -3.86
CA ARG A 257 4.10 27.68 -2.55
C ARG A 257 4.98 28.84 -2.09
N ASP A 258 4.37 30.02 -1.98
CA ASP A 258 4.99 31.13 -1.26
C ASP A 258 5.21 30.70 0.22
N LYS A 259 6.36 31.11 0.78
CA LYS A 259 6.76 30.82 2.15
C LYS A 259 5.88 31.55 3.14
#